data_9d209e8604ed1ff09c98e181c0f59533
#
_entry.id   9d209e8604ed1ff09c98e181c0f59533
#
_cell.length_a   1.000
_cell.length_b   1.000
_cell.length_c   1.000
_cell.angle_alpha   90.00
_cell.angle_beta   90.00
_cell.angle_gamma   90.00
#
_symmetry.space_group_name_H-M   'P 1'
#
loop_
_entity.id
_entity.type
_entity.pdbx_description
1 polymer ?
#
loop_
_entity_poly.entity_id
_entity_poly.type
_entity_poly.pdbx_seq_one_letter_code
_entity_poly.pdbx_strand_id
1 'polypeptide(L)'
;PTNKKKIMILGGGPNRIGQGIEFDYCCVHASLALREEGYETIMVNCNPETVSTDFDISDRLYFEPLTFEDVMSIINVEKPNGVIVQYGGQTPLKLANRLKQHKVNIIGTSPEAIDLAEDREKFKDLIENLGLTQPNNSIATNVQEALSVAKEIGYPLVVRPSYVLGGRAMEIVTTDEDLKRYMDEAVSVSNDSPVLLDRFLNDAIEVDIDVICDGKDVFIGAIMEHIEEAGIHSGDSGCSIPPYTLSDDIISQLRQQVTQLALELNVVGLMNTQFAIKDKEIFLLEVNPRASRTAPFVSKAIGIQLAKMGAIVMSGKSLKELNLTKEITPSYFSVKEAVLPFSKFPEVDVLLGPEMKSTGEVMGIGQSFGEAYFKAQRAAGVILPKSGNVFLSVRDKDKPAVCDIAKDLQKIGFKLFATRGTQVYLDSHDIECARVNKVKDGQPHIVDMIKNG
;
A
#
# COMPACT_ATOMS: atom_id res chain seq x y z
N PRO A 1 12.15 -24.26 28.85
CA PRO A 1 12.15 -22.81 28.99
C PRO A 1 13.33 -22.33 29.84
N THR A 2 13.89 -21.18 29.47
CA THR A 2 14.96 -20.50 30.22
C THR A 2 14.36 -19.46 31.17
N ASN A 3 15.20 -18.89 32.04
CA ASN A 3 14.80 -17.76 32.90
C ASN A 3 15.15 -16.39 32.29
N LYS A 4 15.59 -16.34 31.04
CA LYS A 4 15.87 -15.08 30.32
C LYS A 4 14.58 -14.30 30.06
N LYS A 5 14.71 -12.99 29.86
CA LYS A 5 13.61 -12.18 29.33
C LYS A 5 13.30 -12.62 27.90
N LYS A 6 12.04 -12.88 27.59
CA LYS A 6 11.60 -13.44 26.31
C LYS A 6 10.61 -12.53 25.64
N ILE A 7 10.72 -12.41 24.33
CA ILE A 7 9.69 -11.78 23.50
C ILE A 7 9.26 -12.80 22.43
N MET A 8 7.95 -13.00 22.33
CA MET A 8 7.34 -13.84 21.29
C MET A 8 6.88 -12.99 20.14
N ILE A 9 7.17 -13.42 18.92
CA ILE A 9 6.75 -12.78 17.67
C ILE A 9 5.82 -13.73 16.94
N LEU A 10 4.60 -13.27 16.63
CA LEU A 10 3.65 -14.05 15.85
C LEU A 10 3.82 -13.72 14.37
N GLY A 11 4.13 -14.73 13.58
CA GLY A 11 4.32 -14.64 12.13
C GLY A 11 3.01 -14.50 11.35
N GLY A 12 3.11 -14.48 10.02
CA GLY A 12 1.97 -14.28 9.12
C GLY A 12 1.14 -15.52 8.83
N GLY A 13 1.67 -16.71 9.12
CA GLY A 13 1.08 -17.95 8.65
C GLY A 13 1.27 -18.16 7.14
N PRO A 14 0.35 -18.87 6.47
CA PRO A 14 0.44 -19.08 5.03
C PRO A 14 0.27 -17.74 4.28
N ASN A 15 1.01 -17.58 3.20
CA ASN A 15 0.85 -16.43 2.31
C ASN A 15 -0.57 -16.42 1.72
N ARG A 16 -1.16 -15.25 1.65
CA ARG A 16 -2.51 -15.04 1.09
C ARG A 16 -2.43 -14.00 -0.01
N ILE A 17 -3.36 -14.06 -0.95
CA ILE A 17 -3.54 -12.97 -1.93
C ILE A 17 -3.74 -11.67 -1.15
N GLY A 18 -2.96 -10.65 -1.50
CA GLY A 18 -2.97 -9.40 -0.78
C GLY A 18 -2.03 -9.31 0.42
N GLN A 19 -1.28 -10.38 0.78
CA GLN A 19 -0.23 -10.39 1.81
C GLN A 19 1.05 -10.96 1.20
N GLY A 20 2.11 -10.16 1.12
CA GLY A 20 3.39 -10.57 0.60
C GLY A 20 4.39 -10.96 1.68
N ILE A 21 5.62 -11.22 1.25
CA ILE A 21 6.76 -11.59 2.10
C ILE A 21 7.20 -10.45 3.05
N GLU A 22 6.72 -9.23 2.86
CA GLU A 22 7.11 -8.03 3.60
C GLU A 22 6.82 -8.16 5.09
N PHE A 23 5.76 -8.86 5.46
CA PHE A 23 5.45 -9.13 6.86
C PHE A 23 6.43 -10.12 7.48
N ASP A 24 6.86 -11.11 6.74
CA ASP A 24 7.90 -12.03 7.19
C ASP A 24 9.24 -11.31 7.37
N TYR A 25 9.61 -10.44 6.43
CA TYR A 25 10.77 -9.55 6.58
C TYR A 25 10.71 -8.76 7.90
N CYS A 26 9.56 -8.21 8.26
CA CYS A 26 9.40 -7.47 9.53
C CYS A 26 9.59 -8.39 10.74
N CYS A 27 9.03 -9.61 10.72
CA CYS A 27 9.20 -10.60 11.78
C CYS A 27 10.67 -11.01 11.97
N VAL A 28 11.39 -11.26 10.87
CA VAL A 28 12.82 -11.57 10.87
C VAL A 28 13.63 -10.45 11.53
N HIS A 29 13.42 -9.21 11.07
CA HIS A 29 14.17 -8.07 11.59
C HIS A 29 13.81 -7.74 13.03
N ALA A 30 12.57 -7.98 13.47
CA ALA A 30 12.18 -7.89 14.86
C ALA A 30 12.96 -8.90 15.73
N SER A 31 13.01 -10.16 15.29
CA SER A 31 13.75 -11.20 16.03
C SER A 31 15.22 -10.85 16.18
N LEU A 32 15.87 -10.49 15.09
CA LEU A 32 17.30 -10.11 15.11
C LEU A 32 17.58 -8.92 16.03
N ALA A 33 16.76 -7.85 15.93
CA ALA A 33 16.93 -6.65 16.74
C ALA A 33 16.74 -6.93 18.24
N LEU A 34 15.73 -7.71 18.60
CA LEU A 34 15.46 -8.03 19.99
C LEU A 34 16.51 -8.96 20.59
N ARG A 35 17.11 -9.84 19.80
CA ARG A 35 18.29 -10.64 20.23
C ARG A 35 19.51 -9.74 20.50
N GLU A 36 19.75 -8.75 19.63
CA GLU A 36 20.81 -7.75 19.84
C GLU A 36 20.59 -6.94 21.13
N GLU A 37 19.32 -6.71 21.51
CA GLU A 37 18.93 -6.06 22.79
C GLU A 37 18.95 -7.02 24.00
N GLY A 38 19.35 -8.29 23.84
CA GLY A 38 19.53 -9.26 24.91
C GLY A 38 18.28 -10.06 25.29
N TYR A 39 17.22 -9.97 24.52
CA TYR A 39 16.04 -10.83 24.71
C TYR A 39 16.26 -12.21 24.07
N GLU A 40 15.69 -13.24 24.67
CA GLU A 40 15.48 -14.52 24.01
C GLU A 40 14.22 -14.41 23.14
N THR A 41 14.36 -14.65 21.84
CA THR A 41 13.24 -14.50 20.91
C THR A 41 12.57 -15.82 20.61
N ILE A 42 11.24 -15.79 20.54
CA ILE A 42 10.40 -16.93 20.21
C ILE A 42 9.60 -16.57 18.95
N MET A 43 9.84 -17.32 17.87
CA MET A 43 9.05 -17.19 16.64
C MET A 43 7.96 -18.25 16.63
N VAL A 44 6.73 -17.85 16.33
CA VAL A 44 5.61 -18.76 16.07
C VAL A 44 5.12 -18.52 14.64
N ASN A 45 5.34 -19.48 13.77
CA ASN A 45 4.88 -19.43 12.38
C ASN A 45 4.73 -20.83 11.81
N CYS A 46 3.81 -21.05 10.89
CA CYS A 46 3.54 -22.35 10.29
C CYS A 46 3.92 -22.44 8.80
N ASN A 47 4.55 -21.42 8.23
CA ASN A 47 4.95 -21.42 6.83
C ASN A 47 6.44 -21.75 6.67
N PRO A 48 6.80 -22.95 6.19
CA PRO A 48 8.20 -23.38 6.08
C PRO A 48 8.97 -22.66 4.94
N GLU A 49 8.29 -21.92 4.08
CA GLU A 49 8.91 -21.16 2.97
C GLU A 49 9.35 -19.75 3.39
N THR A 50 9.10 -19.37 4.65
CA THR A 50 9.45 -18.05 5.16
C THR A 50 10.78 -18.05 5.89
N VAL A 51 11.53 -16.94 5.76
CA VAL A 51 12.84 -16.75 6.42
C VAL A 51 12.70 -16.68 7.94
N SER A 52 11.58 -16.22 8.47
CA SER A 52 11.31 -16.21 9.92
C SER A 52 11.34 -17.59 10.55
N THR A 53 11.19 -18.66 9.76
CA THR A 53 11.26 -20.05 10.19
C THR A 53 12.64 -20.70 9.99
N ASP A 54 13.65 -19.93 9.57
CA ASP A 54 15.03 -20.41 9.52
C ASP A 54 15.62 -20.56 10.93
N PHE A 55 16.46 -21.57 11.12
CA PHE A 55 16.96 -21.99 12.44
C PHE A 55 17.80 -20.95 13.18
N ASP A 56 18.39 -19.98 12.48
CA ASP A 56 19.27 -18.96 13.03
C ASP A 56 18.59 -17.62 13.31
N ILE A 57 17.30 -17.47 12.93
CA ILE A 57 16.56 -16.22 13.07
C ILE A 57 16.08 -15.99 14.50
N SER A 58 15.59 -17.01 15.18
CA SER A 58 15.10 -16.90 16.56
C SER A 58 15.79 -17.91 17.48
N ASP A 59 15.77 -17.64 18.79
CA ASP A 59 16.31 -18.60 19.77
C ASP A 59 15.41 -19.83 19.91
N ARG A 60 14.11 -19.67 19.65
CA ARG A 60 13.12 -20.75 19.63
C ARG A 60 12.14 -20.56 18.49
N LEU A 61 11.91 -21.64 17.78
CA LEU A 61 10.95 -21.70 16.68
C LEU A 61 9.87 -22.72 16.98
N TYR A 62 8.62 -22.30 16.88
CA TYR A 62 7.43 -23.14 16.96
C TYR A 62 6.73 -23.17 15.61
N PHE A 63 6.71 -24.33 14.96
CA PHE A 63 5.90 -24.61 13.77
C PHE A 63 4.49 -25.00 14.23
N GLU A 64 3.70 -23.98 14.58
CA GLU A 64 2.33 -24.19 15.04
C GLU A 64 1.37 -23.25 14.31
N PRO A 65 0.12 -23.66 14.14
CA PRO A 65 -0.91 -22.78 13.60
C PRO A 65 -1.06 -21.52 14.46
N LEU A 66 -1.36 -20.41 13.79
CA LEU A 66 -1.64 -19.16 14.49
C LEU A 66 -3.11 -19.12 14.95
N THR A 67 -3.53 -20.16 15.66
CA THR A 67 -4.81 -20.20 16.37
C THR A 67 -4.63 -19.70 17.79
N PHE A 68 -5.73 -19.29 18.42
CA PHE A 68 -5.67 -18.81 19.81
C PHE A 68 -5.20 -19.92 20.76
N GLU A 69 -5.67 -21.12 20.55
CA GLU A 69 -5.43 -22.29 21.41
C GLU A 69 -3.95 -22.71 21.36
N ASP A 70 -3.38 -22.75 20.17
CA ASP A 70 -1.97 -23.15 19.97
C ASP A 70 -1.03 -22.06 20.52
N VAL A 71 -1.30 -20.79 20.21
CA VAL A 71 -0.52 -19.66 20.72
C VAL A 71 -0.57 -19.60 22.24
N MET A 72 -1.74 -19.79 22.89
CA MET A 72 -1.87 -19.84 24.34
C MET A 72 -1.13 -21.02 24.96
N SER A 73 -1.11 -22.17 24.30
CA SER A 73 -0.35 -23.34 24.76
C SER A 73 1.15 -23.04 24.83
N ILE A 74 1.70 -22.36 23.81
CA ILE A 74 3.09 -21.93 23.77
C ILE A 74 3.36 -20.87 24.85
N ILE A 75 2.48 -19.88 24.99
CA ILE A 75 2.60 -18.82 26.02
C ILE A 75 2.63 -19.43 27.42
N ASN A 76 1.80 -20.41 27.71
CA ASN A 76 1.75 -21.09 29.01
C ASN A 76 3.05 -21.83 29.35
N VAL A 77 3.73 -22.38 28.32
CA VAL A 77 5.00 -23.08 28.47
C VAL A 77 6.17 -22.09 28.58
N GLU A 78 6.25 -21.14 27.67
CA GLU A 78 7.38 -20.22 27.54
C GLU A 78 7.33 -19.01 28.46
N LYS A 79 6.14 -18.55 28.81
CA LYS A 79 5.90 -17.38 29.66
C LYS A 79 6.66 -16.14 29.18
N PRO A 80 6.45 -15.67 27.93
CA PRO A 80 7.14 -14.51 27.39
C PRO A 80 6.81 -13.25 28.18
N ASN A 81 7.77 -12.33 28.25
CA ASN A 81 7.58 -11.03 28.86
C ASN A 81 6.71 -10.09 27.98
N GLY A 82 6.67 -10.36 26.69
CA GLY A 82 5.87 -9.64 25.71
C GLY A 82 5.58 -10.45 24.47
N VAL A 83 4.46 -10.15 23.81
CA VAL A 83 4.05 -10.76 22.53
C VAL A 83 3.83 -9.65 21.50
N ILE A 84 4.48 -9.74 20.35
CA ILE A 84 4.30 -8.85 19.20
C ILE A 84 3.29 -9.48 18.25
N VAL A 85 2.19 -8.77 17.99
CA VAL A 85 1.11 -9.15 17.07
C VAL A 85 1.07 -8.32 15.79
N GLN A 86 1.85 -7.23 15.70
CA GLN A 86 1.73 -6.21 14.66
C GLN A 86 2.62 -6.46 13.44
N TYR A 87 3.46 -7.50 13.43
CA TYR A 87 4.43 -7.71 12.36
C TYR A 87 4.03 -8.81 11.36
N GLY A 88 3.20 -9.76 11.78
CA GLY A 88 2.74 -10.86 10.93
C GLY A 88 1.51 -10.54 10.04
N GLY A 89 1.18 -9.28 9.86
CA GLY A 89 -0.01 -8.87 9.11
C GLY A 89 -1.32 -9.13 9.87
N GLN A 90 -2.40 -9.35 9.15
CA GLN A 90 -3.74 -9.46 9.73
C GLN A 90 -3.97 -10.75 10.54
N THR A 91 -3.23 -11.82 10.27
CA THR A 91 -3.44 -13.10 10.97
C THR A 91 -3.22 -12.98 12.48
N PRO A 92 -2.05 -12.51 12.96
CA PRO A 92 -1.83 -12.34 14.40
C PRO A 92 -2.62 -11.17 15.00
N LEU A 93 -2.93 -10.12 14.24
CA LEU A 93 -3.75 -9.00 14.74
C LEU A 93 -5.12 -9.44 15.23
N LYS A 94 -5.77 -10.37 14.52
CA LYS A 94 -7.07 -10.94 14.92
C LYS A 94 -7.03 -11.66 16.27
N LEU A 95 -5.87 -12.05 16.76
CA LEU A 95 -5.70 -12.68 18.07
C LEU A 95 -5.57 -11.67 19.21
N ALA A 96 -5.24 -10.41 18.92
CA ALA A 96 -4.85 -9.40 19.90
C ALA A 96 -5.87 -9.26 21.04
N ASN A 97 -7.14 -9.06 20.72
CA ASN A 97 -8.20 -8.88 21.73
C ASN A 97 -8.40 -10.14 22.59
N ARG A 98 -8.42 -11.36 22.00
CA ARG A 98 -8.54 -12.60 22.77
C ARG A 98 -7.34 -12.83 23.69
N LEU A 99 -6.12 -12.59 23.19
CA LEU A 99 -4.89 -12.71 23.99
C LEU A 99 -4.92 -11.74 25.17
N LYS A 100 -5.32 -10.48 24.97
CA LYS A 100 -5.44 -9.50 26.04
C LYS A 100 -6.49 -9.88 27.10
N GLN A 101 -7.64 -10.38 26.68
CA GLN A 101 -8.68 -10.90 27.60
C GLN A 101 -8.13 -12.01 28.53
N HIS A 102 -7.15 -12.79 28.05
CA HIS A 102 -6.44 -13.81 28.81
C HIS A 102 -5.17 -13.30 29.51
N LYS A 103 -5.04 -11.97 29.68
CA LYS A 103 -3.95 -11.30 30.40
C LYS A 103 -2.56 -11.52 29.78
N VAL A 104 -2.49 -11.79 28.48
CA VAL A 104 -1.23 -11.83 27.77
C VAL A 104 -0.71 -10.40 27.60
N ASN A 105 0.56 -10.18 27.92
CA ASN A 105 1.20 -8.89 27.74
C ASN A 105 1.53 -8.67 26.24
N ILE A 106 0.68 -7.96 25.53
CA ILE A 106 0.95 -7.53 24.16
C ILE A 106 1.79 -6.25 24.23
N ILE A 107 2.96 -6.26 23.60
CA ILE A 107 3.85 -5.10 23.48
C ILE A 107 3.69 -4.46 22.10
N GLY A 108 3.83 -3.13 22.07
CA GLY A 108 3.54 -2.33 20.89
C GLY A 108 2.23 -1.55 21.07
N THR A 109 1.58 -1.21 19.95
CA THR A 109 0.28 -0.53 19.98
C THR A 109 -0.77 -1.41 20.65
N SER A 110 -1.57 -0.81 21.51
CA SER A 110 -2.57 -1.55 22.29
C SER A 110 -3.65 -2.15 21.38
N PRO A 111 -4.23 -3.31 21.75
CA PRO A 111 -5.35 -3.88 21.03
C PRO A 111 -6.54 -2.93 20.88
N GLU A 112 -6.78 -2.04 21.85
CA GLU A 112 -7.84 -1.03 21.79
C GLU A 112 -7.55 0.02 20.69
N ALA A 113 -6.31 0.45 20.56
CA ALA A 113 -5.91 1.40 19.53
C ALA A 113 -5.96 0.76 18.12
N ILE A 114 -5.60 -0.53 18.02
CA ILE A 114 -5.75 -1.30 16.78
C ILE A 114 -7.24 -1.40 16.42
N ASP A 115 -8.09 -1.75 17.37
CA ASP A 115 -9.55 -1.87 17.20
C ASP A 115 -10.18 -0.52 16.80
N LEU A 116 -9.73 0.57 17.43
CA LEU A 116 -10.15 1.93 17.09
C LEU A 116 -9.83 2.29 15.62
N ALA A 117 -8.67 1.89 15.13
CA ALA A 117 -8.27 2.13 13.74
C ALA A 117 -9.01 1.22 12.73
N GLU A 118 -9.45 0.03 13.15
CA GLU A 118 -10.18 -0.93 12.30
C GLU A 118 -11.72 -0.75 12.36
N ASP A 119 -12.25 -0.20 13.46
CA ASP A 119 -13.68 0.08 13.63
C ASP A 119 -14.04 1.41 12.95
N ARG A 120 -14.89 1.35 11.95
CA ARG A 120 -15.18 2.49 11.09
C ARG A 120 -15.92 3.63 11.79
N GLU A 121 -16.86 3.32 12.67
CA GLU A 121 -17.62 4.36 13.37
C GLU A 121 -16.71 5.11 14.34
N LYS A 122 -15.97 4.39 15.15
CA LYS A 122 -15.00 4.98 16.09
C LYS A 122 -13.88 5.73 15.35
N PHE A 123 -13.42 5.17 14.21
CA PHE A 123 -12.40 5.81 13.40
C PHE A 123 -12.91 7.09 12.75
N LYS A 124 -14.14 7.10 12.25
CA LYS A 124 -14.78 8.30 11.72
C LYS A 124 -14.87 9.41 12.76
N ASP A 125 -15.35 9.09 13.98
CA ASP A 125 -15.41 10.04 15.09
C ASP A 125 -14.02 10.61 15.43
N LEU A 126 -12.99 9.76 15.43
CA LEU A 126 -11.60 10.18 15.62
C LEU A 126 -11.16 11.17 14.55
N ILE A 127 -11.38 10.87 13.28
CA ILE A 127 -11.00 11.72 12.15
C ILE A 127 -11.70 13.08 12.19
N GLU A 128 -13.00 13.09 12.48
CA GLU A 128 -13.77 14.32 12.64
C GLU A 128 -13.25 15.17 13.82
N ASN A 129 -12.93 14.56 14.95
CA ASN A 129 -12.35 15.26 16.11
C ASN A 129 -10.97 15.85 15.83
N LEU A 130 -10.19 15.22 14.94
CA LEU A 130 -8.88 15.70 14.50
C LEU A 130 -8.97 16.76 13.39
N GLY A 131 -10.18 17.02 12.87
CA GLY A 131 -10.40 17.94 11.74
C GLY A 131 -9.78 17.45 10.43
N LEU A 132 -9.63 16.12 10.26
CA LEU A 132 -9.13 15.52 9.04
C LEU A 132 -10.29 15.17 8.10
N THR A 133 -10.01 15.10 6.81
CA THR A 133 -11.00 14.81 5.78
C THR A 133 -10.91 13.36 5.34
N GLN A 134 -12.06 12.69 5.21
CA GLN A 134 -12.18 11.39 4.54
C GLN A 134 -13.08 11.53 3.31
N PRO A 135 -12.95 10.65 2.30
CA PRO A 135 -13.95 10.57 1.24
C PRO A 135 -15.33 10.29 1.84
N ASN A 136 -16.38 10.89 1.27
CA ASN A 136 -17.74 10.59 1.68
C ASN A 136 -17.99 9.08 1.58
N ASN A 137 -18.49 8.49 2.64
CA ASN A 137 -18.70 7.06 2.72
C ASN A 137 -19.96 6.71 3.49
N SER A 138 -20.51 5.53 3.24
CA SER A 138 -21.60 4.95 3.98
C SER A 138 -21.61 3.42 3.84
N ILE A 139 -22.50 2.78 4.57
CA ILE A 139 -22.71 1.33 4.51
C ILE A 139 -24.14 1.03 4.03
N ALA A 140 -24.30 -0.10 3.37
CA ALA A 140 -25.61 -0.62 2.96
C ALA A 140 -25.68 -2.13 3.17
N THR A 141 -26.84 -2.62 3.59
CA THR A 141 -27.08 -4.04 3.83
C THR A 141 -27.91 -4.68 2.71
N ASN A 142 -28.50 -3.86 1.84
CA ASN A 142 -29.34 -4.31 0.74
C ASN A 142 -29.26 -3.33 -0.46
N VAL A 143 -29.77 -3.76 -1.60
CA VAL A 143 -29.74 -3.00 -2.87
C VAL A 143 -30.42 -1.63 -2.75
N GLN A 144 -31.56 -1.55 -2.06
CA GLN A 144 -32.33 -0.30 -1.95
C GLN A 144 -31.54 0.74 -1.12
N GLU A 145 -30.95 0.33 -0.01
CA GLU A 145 -30.07 1.18 0.79
C GLU A 145 -28.86 1.63 -0.02
N ALA A 146 -28.20 0.71 -0.74
CA ALA A 146 -27.04 1.03 -1.56
C ALA A 146 -27.36 2.09 -2.64
N LEU A 147 -28.50 1.96 -3.33
CA LEU A 147 -28.95 2.94 -4.31
C LEU A 147 -29.31 4.31 -3.68
N SER A 148 -29.84 4.30 -2.46
CA SER A 148 -30.12 5.55 -1.73
C SER A 148 -28.82 6.26 -1.36
N VAL A 149 -27.88 5.52 -0.81
CA VAL A 149 -26.51 5.99 -0.47
C VAL A 149 -25.80 6.52 -1.72
N ALA A 150 -25.87 5.79 -2.83
CA ALA A 150 -25.24 6.19 -4.09
C ALA A 150 -25.79 7.52 -4.64
N LYS A 151 -27.08 7.81 -4.44
CA LYS A 151 -27.67 9.10 -4.82
C LYS A 151 -27.16 10.26 -3.95
N GLU A 152 -26.86 10.00 -2.70
CA GLU A 152 -26.33 11.00 -1.75
C GLU A 152 -24.84 11.27 -2.00
N ILE A 153 -24.04 10.21 -2.09
CA ILE A 153 -22.59 10.31 -2.25
C ILE A 153 -22.20 10.66 -3.69
N GLY A 154 -22.94 10.15 -4.68
CA GLY A 154 -22.67 10.29 -6.12
C GLY A 154 -21.67 9.26 -6.65
N TYR A 155 -21.68 9.05 -7.96
CA TYR A 155 -20.75 8.17 -8.67
C TYR A 155 -19.49 8.90 -9.14
N PRO A 156 -18.36 8.18 -9.38
CA PRO A 156 -18.15 6.76 -9.13
C PRO A 156 -17.97 6.45 -7.63
N LEU A 157 -18.23 5.16 -7.27
CA LEU A 157 -18.06 4.65 -5.91
C LEU A 157 -17.10 3.46 -5.91
N VAL A 158 -16.29 3.34 -4.86
CA VAL A 158 -15.63 2.09 -4.50
C VAL A 158 -16.57 1.30 -3.60
N VAL A 159 -16.88 0.08 -4.00
CA VAL A 159 -17.74 -0.82 -3.22
C VAL A 159 -16.93 -2.02 -2.75
N ARG A 160 -17.12 -2.41 -1.49
CA ARG A 160 -16.40 -3.55 -0.89
C ARG A 160 -17.19 -4.18 0.25
N PRO A 161 -17.09 -5.52 0.46
CA PRO A 161 -17.65 -6.16 1.64
C PRO A 161 -16.90 -5.71 2.91
N SER A 162 -17.61 -5.60 4.04
CA SER A 162 -17.05 -5.04 5.28
C SER A 162 -15.91 -5.83 5.92
N TYR A 163 -15.70 -7.10 5.56
CA TYR A 163 -14.75 -7.99 6.23
C TYR A 163 -13.78 -8.70 5.27
N VAL A 164 -13.42 -8.05 4.16
CA VAL A 164 -12.53 -8.65 3.15
C VAL A 164 -11.14 -8.03 3.20
N LEU A 165 -10.10 -8.86 3.04
CA LEU A 165 -8.69 -8.48 3.06
C LEU A 165 -8.11 -8.39 1.63
N GLY A 166 -7.15 -7.48 1.44
CA GLY A 166 -6.34 -7.42 0.23
C GLY A 166 -7.08 -7.00 -1.03
N GLY A 167 -8.09 -6.14 -0.92
CA GLY A 167 -8.85 -5.64 -2.08
C GLY A 167 -9.76 -6.66 -2.74
N ARG A 168 -9.85 -7.88 -2.22
CA ARG A 168 -10.70 -8.93 -2.78
C ARG A 168 -12.15 -8.49 -2.83
N ALA A 169 -12.78 -8.67 -3.99
CA ALA A 169 -14.15 -8.26 -4.27
C ALA A 169 -14.39 -6.74 -4.09
N MET A 170 -13.36 -5.90 -4.16
CA MET A 170 -13.52 -4.46 -4.33
C MET A 170 -13.77 -4.15 -5.81
N GLU A 171 -14.73 -3.27 -6.08
CA GLU A 171 -15.02 -2.84 -7.44
C GLU A 171 -15.31 -1.33 -7.47
N ILE A 172 -14.95 -0.68 -8.58
CA ILE A 172 -15.34 0.70 -8.86
C ILE A 172 -16.59 0.65 -9.72
N VAL A 173 -17.71 1.10 -9.17
CA VAL A 173 -19.00 1.16 -9.87
C VAL A 173 -19.30 2.58 -10.32
N THR A 174 -19.86 2.71 -11.53
CA THR A 174 -20.10 4.00 -12.17
C THR A 174 -21.58 4.28 -12.43
N THR A 175 -22.42 3.25 -12.32
CA THR A 175 -23.85 3.33 -12.60
C THR A 175 -24.68 2.57 -11.55
N ASP A 176 -25.98 2.87 -11.51
CA ASP A 176 -26.93 2.12 -10.69
C ASP A 176 -27.00 0.64 -11.07
N GLU A 177 -26.79 0.31 -12.35
CA GLU A 177 -26.78 -1.05 -12.87
C GLU A 177 -25.55 -1.83 -12.35
N ASP A 178 -24.35 -1.22 -12.39
CA ASP A 178 -23.15 -1.83 -11.84
C ASP A 178 -23.30 -2.08 -10.34
N LEU A 179 -23.84 -1.11 -9.62
CA LEU A 179 -24.06 -1.22 -8.18
C LEU A 179 -25.04 -2.34 -7.83
N LYS A 180 -26.16 -2.47 -8.57
CA LYS A 180 -27.11 -3.56 -8.37
C LYS A 180 -26.47 -4.91 -8.59
N ARG A 181 -25.77 -5.08 -9.73
CA ARG A 181 -25.04 -6.33 -10.04
C ARG A 181 -24.08 -6.69 -8.90
N TYR A 182 -23.27 -5.72 -8.46
CA TYR A 182 -22.33 -5.94 -7.36
C TYR A 182 -23.01 -6.35 -6.06
N MET A 183 -24.11 -5.70 -5.68
CA MET A 183 -24.84 -6.02 -4.46
C MET A 183 -25.46 -7.42 -4.51
N ASP A 184 -26.01 -7.83 -5.65
CA ASP A 184 -26.57 -9.17 -5.84
C ASP A 184 -25.50 -10.26 -5.70
N GLU A 185 -24.31 -10.03 -6.26
CA GLU A 185 -23.16 -10.94 -6.15
C GLU A 185 -22.59 -10.96 -4.73
N ALA A 186 -22.39 -9.79 -4.11
CA ALA A 186 -21.81 -9.66 -2.76
C ALA A 186 -22.72 -10.25 -1.68
N VAL A 187 -24.01 -9.98 -1.73
CA VAL A 187 -25.01 -10.52 -0.78
C VAL A 187 -25.10 -12.04 -0.89
N SER A 188 -25.00 -12.61 -2.10
CA SER A 188 -25.02 -14.05 -2.30
C SER A 188 -23.82 -14.78 -1.68
N VAL A 189 -22.68 -14.10 -1.51
CA VAL A 189 -21.42 -14.68 -1.02
C VAL A 189 -21.19 -14.42 0.47
N SER A 190 -21.74 -13.34 1.03
CA SER A 190 -21.36 -12.84 2.36
C SER A 190 -22.40 -12.96 3.47
N ASN A 191 -23.52 -13.68 3.28
CA ASN A 191 -24.56 -13.90 4.29
C ASN A 191 -24.86 -12.63 5.12
N ASP A 192 -25.50 -11.63 4.54
CA ASP A 192 -25.97 -10.39 5.19
C ASP A 192 -24.86 -9.46 5.75
N SER A 193 -23.62 -9.60 5.33
CA SER A 193 -22.56 -8.65 5.71
C SER A 193 -22.76 -7.31 5.01
N PRO A 194 -22.64 -6.18 5.72
CA PRO A 194 -22.80 -4.88 5.11
C PRO A 194 -21.74 -4.62 4.05
N VAL A 195 -22.14 -3.96 2.97
CA VAL A 195 -21.27 -3.47 1.90
C VAL A 195 -20.95 -1.99 2.17
N LEU A 196 -19.73 -1.63 1.93
CA LEU A 196 -19.20 -0.29 2.08
C LEU A 196 -19.20 0.40 0.74
N LEU A 197 -19.63 1.65 0.73
CA LEU A 197 -19.66 2.54 -0.43
C LEU A 197 -18.85 3.77 -0.08
N ASP A 198 -17.69 3.92 -0.72
CA ASP A 198 -16.82 5.08 -0.55
C ASP A 198 -16.82 5.91 -1.84
N ARG A 199 -16.87 7.25 -1.75
CA ARG A 199 -16.71 8.11 -2.91
C ARG A 199 -15.35 7.87 -3.55
N PHE A 200 -15.32 7.48 -4.83
CA PHE A 200 -14.08 7.33 -5.57
C PHE A 200 -13.52 8.69 -5.99
N LEU A 201 -12.24 8.90 -5.72
CA LEU A 201 -11.55 10.14 -6.04
C LEU A 201 -10.80 10.00 -7.37
N ASN A 202 -11.47 10.29 -8.48
CA ASN A 202 -10.86 10.25 -9.82
C ASN A 202 -9.68 11.22 -9.91
N ASP A 203 -8.63 10.83 -10.61
CA ASP A 203 -7.42 11.63 -10.85
C ASP A 203 -6.72 12.10 -9.56
N ALA A 204 -6.94 11.43 -8.43
CA ALA A 204 -6.23 11.71 -7.19
C ALA A 204 -4.86 11.03 -7.18
N ILE A 205 -3.91 11.66 -6.48
CA ILE A 205 -2.57 11.08 -6.22
C ILE A 205 -2.65 10.34 -4.90
N GLU A 206 -2.34 9.04 -4.88
CA GLU A 206 -2.19 8.30 -3.63
C GLU A 206 -0.81 8.51 -3.01
N VAL A 207 -0.79 8.48 -1.67
CA VAL A 207 0.42 8.62 -0.87
C VAL A 207 0.37 7.65 0.29
N ASP A 208 1.41 6.83 0.42
CA ASP A 208 1.67 6.03 1.62
C ASP A 208 2.68 6.74 2.52
N ILE A 209 2.48 6.68 3.84
CA ILE A 209 3.44 7.20 4.82
C ILE A 209 3.66 6.13 5.89
N ASP A 210 4.92 5.72 6.05
CA ASP A 210 5.35 4.85 7.13
C ASP A 210 6.01 5.65 8.24
N VAL A 211 5.59 5.40 9.48
CA VAL A 211 6.16 6.04 10.67
C VAL A 211 6.51 5.03 11.76
N ILE A 212 7.42 5.42 12.65
CA ILE A 212 7.63 4.79 13.95
C ILE A 212 7.20 5.79 15.03
N CYS A 213 6.41 5.34 15.97
CA CYS A 213 5.99 6.15 17.12
C CYS A 213 6.32 5.40 18.42
N ASP A 214 6.74 6.14 19.44
CA ASP A 214 7.00 5.61 20.81
C ASP A 214 5.93 6.02 21.82
N GLY A 215 4.78 6.51 21.32
CA GLY A 215 3.68 7.05 22.14
C GLY A 215 3.87 8.52 22.52
N LYS A 216 5.01 9.15 22.22
CA LYS A 216 5.33 10.55 22.55
C LYS A 216 5.93 11.31 21.39
N ASP A 217 6.84 10.68 20.69
CA ASP A 217 7.53 11.23 19.53
C ASP A 217 7.24 10.37 18.31
N VAL A 218 7.30 10.97 17.11
CA VAL A 218 7.05 10.29 15.83
C VAL A 218 8.25 10.50 14.91
N PHE A 219 8.76 9.42 14.36
CA PHE A 219 9.74 9.41 13.28
C PHE A 219 9.04 9.07 11.97
N ILE A 220 9.02 10.00 11.02
CA ILE A 220 8.50 9.75 9.68
C ILE A 220 9.60 9.05 8.89
N GLY A 221 9.34 7.80 8.49
CA GLY A 221 10.25 7.00 7.68
C GLY A 221 10.33 7.54 6.26
N ALA A 222 9.21 7.63 5.58
CA ALA A 222 9.11 8.28 4.28
C ALA A 222 7.66 8.65 3.93
N ILE A 223 7.53 9.66 3.08
CA ILE A 223 6.33 9.96 2.30
C ILE A 223 6.56 9.40 0.91
N MET A 224 5.70 8.48 0.47
CA MET A 224 5.79 7.77 -0.80
C MET A 224 4.68 8.22 -1.72
N GLU A 225 5.01 8.85 -2.83
CA GLU A 225 4.04 9.22 -3.85
C GLU A 225 3.86 8.08 -4.84
N HIS A 226 2.61 7.66 -5.07
CA HIS A 226 2.26 6.67 -6.08
C HIS A 226 2.36 7.26 -7.48
N ILE A 227 2.82 6.44 -8.44
CA ILE A 227 2.94 6.82 -9.85
C ILE A 227 1.59 6.64 -10.56
N GLU A 228 0.89 5.56 -10.25
CA GLU A 228 -0.46 5.30 -10.74
C GLU A 228 -1.50 6.16 -10.04
N GLU A 229 -2.62 6.39 -10.73
CA GLU A 229 -3.77 7.11 -10.14
C GLU A 229 -4.39 6.30 -8.98
N ALA A 230 -5.05 7.00 -8.06
CA ALA A 230 -5.78 6.40 -6.95
C ALA A 230 -6.80 5.34 -7.41
N GLY A 231 -6.97 4.31 -6.59
CA GLY A 231 -7.85 3.18 -6.85
C GLY A 231 -7.14 1.94 -7.39
N ILE A 232 -5.83 2.00 -7.60
CA ILE A 232 -4.98 0.84 -7.87
C ILE A 232 -4.40 0.35 -6.55
N HIS A 233 -4.42 -0.96 -6.32
CA HIS A 233 -3.88 -1.54 -5.11
C HIS A 233 -2.41 -1.13 -4.88
N SER A 234 -2.05 -0.72 -3.67
CA SER A 234 -0.70 -0.22 -3.34
C SER A 234 0.44 -1.20 -3.66
N GLY A 235 0.16 -2.50 -3.66
CA GLY A 235 1.10 -3.55 -4.11
C GLY A 235 1.38 -3.54 -5.61
N ASP A 236 0.46 -3.02 -6.42
CA ASP A 236 0.54 -2.95 -7.87
C ASP A 236 1.01 -1.58 -8.37
N SER A 237 1.05 -0.58 -7.48
CA SER A 237 1.51 0.77 -7.81
C SER A 237 3.01 0.92 -7.68
N GLY A 238 3.61 1.63 -8.63
CA GLY A 238 4.94 2.19 -8.48
C GLY A 238 4.93 3.32 -7.43
N CYS A 239 6.01 3.45 -6.65
CA CYS A 239 6.12 4.49 -5.63
C CYS A 239 7.46 5.18 -5.68
N SER A 240 7.47 6.50 -5.47
CA SER A 240 8.69 7.33 -5.43
C SER A 240 8.99 7.84 -4.02
N ILE A 241 10.24 7.73 -3.60
CA ILE A 241 10.82 8.39 -2.44
C ILE A 241 12.04 9.20 -2.91
N PRO A 242 12.11 10.52 -2.66
CA PRO A 242 11.04 11.38 -2.14
C PRO A 242 9.88 11.54 -3.12
N PRO A 243 8.76 12.19 -2.71
CA PRO A 243 7.69 12.59 -3.61
C PRO A 243 8.20 13.39 -4.79
N TYR A 244 7.59 13.21 -5.97
CA TYR A 244 8.05 13.84 -7.22
C TYR A 244 7.19 15.00 -7.68
N THR A 245 5.86 14.92 -7.52
CA THR A 245 4.92 15.95 -8.00
C THR A 245 4.26 16.76 -6.88
N LEU A 246 4.34 16.29 -5.65
CA LEU A 246 3.71 16.95 -4.50
C LEU A 246 4.42 18.25 -4.13
N SER A 247 3.66 19.29 -3.85
CA SER A 247 4.20 20.56 -3.36
C SER A 247 4.67 20.45 -1.90
N ASP A 248 5.63 21.32 -1.51
CA ASP A 248 6.13 21.38 -0.14
C ASP A 248 5.02 21.67 0.89
N ASP A 249 3.98 22.42 0.50
CA ASP A 249 2.83 22.69 1.34
C ASP A 249 2.03 21.42 1.63
N ILE A 250 1.72 20.61 0.62
CA ILE A 250 1.04 19.31 0.79
C ILE A 250 1.91 18.37 1.63
N ILE A 251 3.20 18.28 1.35
CA ILE A 251 4.13 17.45 2.12
C ILE A 251 4.15 17.87 3.60
N SER A 252 4.14 19.18 3.87
CA SER A 252 4.08 19.71 5.25
C SER A 252 2.78 19.34 5.96
N GLN A 253 1.64 19.46 5.28
CA GLN A 253 0.35 19.07 5.83
C GLN A 253 0.28 17.55 6.09
N LEU A 254 0.78 16.71 5.19
CA LEU A 254 0.85 15.26 5.38
C LEU A 254 1.67 14.88 6.62
N ARG A 255 2.83 15.55 6.82
CA ARG A 255 3.65 15.35 8.03
C ARG A 255 2.89 15.68 9.31
N GLN A 256 2.17 16.78 9.31
CA GLN A 256 1.36 17.20 10.45
C GLN A 256 0.24 16.19 10.73
N GLN A 257 -0.51 15.80 9.71
CA GLN A 257 -1.65 14.88 9.86
C GLN A 257 -1.22 13.50 10.33
N VAL A 258 -0.17 12.92 9.75
CA VAL A 258 0.31 11.58 10.16
C VAL A 258 0.88 11.60 11.57
N THR A 259 1.56 12.68 11.98
CA THR A 259 2.07 12.84 13.34
C THR A 259 0.92 12.92 14.35
N GLN A 260 -0.11 13.71 14.05
CA GLN A 260 -1.29 13.85 14.90
C GLN A 260 -2.03 12.52 15.04
N LEU A 261 -2.22 11.77 13.94
CA LEU A 261 -2.83 10.44 13.96
C LEU A 261 -2.07 9.43 14.83
N ALA A 262 -0.74 9.37 14.66
CA ALA A 262 0.10 8.43 15.41
C ALA A 262 0.04 8.68 16.93
N LEU A 263 0.04 9.96 17.33
CA LEU A 263 -0.04 10.35 18.75
C LEU A 263 -1.42 10.09 19.32
N GLU A 264 -2.49 10.44 18.62
CA GLU A 264 -3.87 10.25 19.12
C GLU A 264 -4.23 8.77 19.23
N LEU A 265 -3.78 7.95 18.30
CA LEU A 265 -3.91 6.48 18.38
C LEU A 265 -2.97 5.84 19.42
N ASN A 266 -2.13 6.63 20.09
CA ASN A 266 -1.12 6.12 21.01
C ASN A 266 -0.30 4.97 20.42
N VAL A 267 0.15 5.14 19.18
CA VAL A 267 0.91 4.12 18.45
C VAL A 267 2.25 3.87 19.16
N VAL A 268 2.60 2.60 19.31
CA VAL A 268 3.92 2.16 19.76
C VAL A 268 4.46 1.13 18.74
N GLY A 269 5.52 1.49 18.01
CA GLY A 269 6.05 0.74 16.91
C GLY A 269 5.69 1.35 15.56
N LEU A 270 5.40 0.51 14.56
CA LEU A 270 5.12 0.94 13.19
C LEU A 270 3.65 1.33 12.99
N MET A 271 3.45 2.34 12.15
CA MET A 271 2.15 2.66 11.58
C MET A 271 2.32 3.06 10.11
N ASN A 272 1.41 2.60 9.28
CA ASN A 272 1.25 3.04 7.88
C ASN A 272 -0.06 3.81 7.75
N THR A 273 -0.02 4.86 6.93
CA THR A 273 -1.20 5.68 6.63
C THR A 273 -1.28 5.92 5.13
N GLN A 274 -2.47 5.76 4.57
CA GLN A 274 -2.74 6.02 3.16
C GLN A 274 -3.59 7.26 3.00
N PHE A 275 -3.16 8.15 2.11
CA PHE A 275 -3.85 9.38 1.76
C PHE A 275 -4.10 9.43 0.25
N ALA A 276 -5.10 10.21 -0.14
CA ALA A 276 -5.30 10.65 -1.52
C ALA A 276 -5.30 12.17 -1.58
N ILE A 277 -4.64 12.74 -2.57
CA ILE A 277 -4.61 14.19 -2.81
C ILE A 277 -5.39 14.49 -4.08
N LYS A 278 -6.43 15.30 -3.96
CA LYS A 278 -7.22 15.77 -5.09
C LYS A 278 -7.45 17.26 -4.97
N ASP A 279 -7.18 18.00 -6.04
CA ASP A 279 -7.39 19.46 -6.09
C ASP A 279 -6.75 20.22 -4.90
N LYS A 280 -5.57 19.73 -4.42
CA LYS A 280 -4.83 20.20 -3.24
C LYS A 280 -5.49 19.89 -1.89
N GLU A 281 -6.58 19.16 -1.87
CA GLU A 281 -7.20 18.66 -0.65
C GLU A 281 -6.65 17.26 -0.32
N ILE A 282 -6.38 17.02 0.97
CA ILE A 282 -5.84 15.76 1.47
C ILE A 282 -6.97 14.95 2.08
N PHE A 283 -7.16 13.74 1.59
CA PHE A 283 -8.15 12.78 2.09
C PHE A 283 -7.42 11.60 2.73
N LEU A 284 -7.76 11.31 3.98
CA LEU A 284 -7.29 10.10 4.66
C LEU A 284 -8.11 8.90 4.19
N LEU A 285 -7.43 7.87 3.67
CA LEU A 285 -8.06 6.65 3.18
C LEU A 285 -8.05 5.53 4.23
N GLU A 286 -6.87 5.28 4.84
CA GLU A 286 -6.67 4.16 5.76
C GLU A 286 -5.53 4.43 6.73
N VAL A 287 -5.65 3.90 7.94
CA VAL A 287 -4.58 3.86 8.95
C VAL A 287 -4.39 2.44 9.44
N ASN A 288 -3.15 2.00 9.43
CA ASN A 288 -2.75 0.66 9.85
C ASN A 288 -1.69 0.76 10.94
N PRO A 289 -2.03 0.66 12.25
CA PRO A 289 -1.07 0.70 13.34
C PRO A 289 -0.30 -0.63 13.47
N ARG A 290 0.40 -0.99 12.41
CA ARG A 290 1.15 -2.24 12.25
C ARG A 290 2.21 -2.09 11.17
N ALA A 291 3.05 -3.12 10.99
CA ALA A 291 3.94 -3.20 9.84
C ALA A 291 3.17 -3.12 8.51
N SER A 292 3.79 -2.50 7.53
CA SER A 292 3.25 -2.29 6.19
C SER A 292 4.02 -3.12 5.16
N ARG A 293 3.49 -3.18 3.95
CA ARG A 293 4.20 -3.73 2.80
C ARG A 293 5.34 -2.84 2.35
N THR A 294 5.22 -1.54 2.55
CA THR A 294 6.19 -0.55 2.13
C THR A 294 7.39 -0.44 3.06
N ALA A 295 7.30 -0.96 4.30
CA ALA A 295 8.40 -0.89 5.28
C ALA A 295 9.75 -1.41 4.77
N PRO A 296 9.87 -2.53 4.01
CA PRO A 296 11.14 -2.95 3.43
C PRO A 296 11.69 -1.99 2.39
N PHE A 297 10.83 -1.43 1.55
CA PHE A 297 11.20 -0.44 0.53
C PHE A 297 11.69 0.85 1.18
N VAL A 298 10.92 1.40 2.12
CA VAL A 298 11.30 2.61 2.88
C VAL A 298 12.64 2.39 3.58
N SER A 299 12.80 1.26 4.28
CA SER A 299 14.03 0.95 5.02
C SER A 299 15.26 1.00 4.13
N LYS A 300 15.17 0.46 2.90
CA LYS A 300 16.27 0.45 1.94
C LYS A 300 16.49 1.82 1.30
N ALA A 301 15.41 2.56 1.04
CA ALA A 301 15.49 3.89 0.45
C ALA A 301 16.17 4.92 1.36
N ILE A 302 15.90 4.89 2.66
CA ILE A 302 16.44 5.86 3.63
C ILE A 302 17.65 5.36 4.43
N GLY A 303 17.97 4.05 4.35
CA GLY A 303 19.07 3.44 5.10
C GLY A 303 18.79 3.19 6.58
N ILE A 304 17.53 3.28 7.03
CA ILE A 304 17.08 2.98 8.39
C ILE A 304 16.16 1.76 8.37
N GLN A 305 16.49 0.75 9.17
CA GLN A 305 15.71 -0.49 9.23
C GLN A 305 14.45 -0.30 10.12
N LEU A 306 13.35 0.16 9.53
CA LEU A 306 12.14 0.52 10.26
C LEU A 306 11.61 -0.63 11.14
N ALA A 307 11.61 -1.86 10.62
CA ALA A 307 11.15 -3.02 11.38
C ALA A 307 12.00 -3.30 12.62
N LYS A 308 13.33 -3.18 12.52
CA LYS A 308 14.22 -3.27 13.69
C LYS A 308 13.94 -2.19 14.71
N MET A 309 13.92 -0.94 14.27
CA MET A 309 13.70 0.20 15.15
C MET A 309 12.32 0.14 15.83
N GLY A 310 11.29 -0.20 15.09
CA GLY A 310 9.94 -0.40 15.63
C GLY A 310 9.89 -1.51 16.70
N ALA A 311 10.56 -2.65 16.49
CA ALA A 311 10.62 -3.71 17.49
C ALA A 311 11.36 -3.28 18.77
N ILE A 312 12.42 -2.51 18.64
CA ILE A 312 13.15 -1.96 19.80
C ILE A 312 12.28 -0.96 20.55
N VAL A 313 11.53 -0.11 19.85
CA VAL A 313 10.55 0.81 20.46
C VAL A 313 9.47 0.02 21.21
N MET A 314 8.93 -1.04 20.64
CA MET A 314 7.95 -1.92 21.32
C MET A 314 8.53 -2.56 22.59
N SER A 315 9.85 -2.78 22.67
CA SER A 315 10.50 -3.31 23.86
C SER A 315 10.72 -2.26 24.97
N GLY A 316 10.40 -0.99 24.70
CA GLY A 316 10.37 0.10 25.66
C GLY A 316 11.42 1.20 25.49
N LYS A 317 12.25 1.17 24.43
CA LYS A 317 13.16 2.29 24.11
C LYS A 317 12.43 3.41 23.38
N SER A 318 12.82 4.64 23.67
CA SER A 318 12.29 5.83 23.02
C SER A 318 13.02 6.10 21.69
N LEU A 319 12.37 6.85 20.80
CA LEU A 319 12.98 7.33 19.55
C LEU A 319 14.21 8.22 19.80
N LYS A 320 14.23 8.95 20.91
CA LYS A 320 15.37 9.76 21.33
C LYS A 320 16.60 8.91 21.69
N GLU A 321 16.41 7.81 22.40
CA GLU A 321 17.49 6.85 22.71
C GLU A 321 18.04 6.20 21.45
N LEU A 322 17.21 6.05 20.41
CA LEU A 322 17.61 5.50 19.11
C LEU A 322 18.16 6.56 18.14
N ASN A 323 18.24 7.82 18.54
CA ASN A 323 18.62 8.96 17.69
C ASN A 323 17.73 9.16 16.46
N LEU A 324 16.47 8.70 16.52
CA LEU A 324 15.47 8.87 15.47
C LEU A 324 14.59 10.09 15.75
N THR A 325 15.18 11.27 15.67
CA THR A 325 14.53 12.56 16.01
C THR A 325 14.21 13.43 14.80
N LYS A 326 14.69 13.05 13.62
CA LYS A 326 14.51 13.81 12.38
C LYS A 326 14.28 12.87 11.21
N GLU A 327 13.32 13.22 10.36
CA GLU A 327 13.09 12.57 9.08
C GLU A 327 14.35 12.62 8.20
N ILE A 328 14.61 11.55 7.47
CA ILE A 328 15.69 11.45 6.50
C ILE A 328 15.12 11.60 5.09
N THR A 329 15.46 12.69 4.41
CA THR A 329 15.12 12.86 3.00
C THR A 329 16.36 12.55 2.16
N PRO A 330 16.35 11.46 1.37
CA PRO A 330 17.48 11.12 0.50
C PRO A 330 17.73 12.22 -0.55
N SER A 331 19.00 12.41 -0.94
CA SER A 331 19.38 13.29 -2.04
C SER A 331 19.26 12.63 -3.43
N TYR A 332 18.72 11.45 -3.48
CA TYR A 332 18.46 10.63 -4.67
C TYR A 332 17.05 10.11 -4.65
N PHE A 333 16.54 9.69 -5.80
CA PHE A 333 15.25 9.06 -5.92
C PHE A 333 15.38 7.53 -5.81
N SER A 334 14.46 6.93 -5.06
CA SER A 334 14.21 5.50 -5.05
C SER A 334 12.81 5.25 -5.57
N VAL A 335 12.69 4.43 -6.62
CA VAL A 335 11.39 4.07 -7.19
C VAL A 335 11.18 2.57 -7.04
N LYS A 336 10.07 2.22 -6.41
CA LYS A 336 9.54 0.85 -6.37
C LYS A 336 8.67 0.62 -7.60
N GLU A 337 8.75 -0.56 -8.21
CA GLU A 337 7.90 -0.97 -9.33
C GLU A 337 7.38 -2.38 -9.10
N ALA A 338 6.12 -2.63 -9.45
CA ALA A 338 5.48 -3.93 -9.31
C ALA A 338 5.92 -4.90 -10.42
N VAL A 339 6.04 -6.18 -10.09
CA VAL A 339 6.24 -7.25 -11.07
C VAL A 339 4.91 -7.94 -11.32
N LEU A 340 4.39 -7.80 -12.54
CA LEU A 340 3.08 -8.29 -12.95
C LEU A 340 3.21 -9.53 -13.82
N PRO A 341 2.61 -10.68 -13.45
CA PRO A 341 2.81 -11.95 -14.14
C PRO A 341 1.88 -12.17 -15.34
N PHE A 342 1.40 -11.11 -16.00
CA PHE A 342 0.40 -11.20 -17.06
C PHE A 342 0.80 -12.10 -18.23
N SER A 343 2.10 -12.18 -18.53
CA SER A 343 2.59 -13.09 -19.58
C SER A 343 2.36 -14.57 -19.29
N LYS A 344 2.16 -14.94 -18.02
CA LYS A 344 1.87 -16.32 -17.59
C LYS A 344 0.36 -16.61 -17.49
N PHE A 345 -0.46 -15.59 -17.49
CA PHE A 345 -1.91 -15.67 -17.34
C PHE A 345 -2.62 -14.87 -18.48
N PRO A 346 -2.62 -15.39 -19.72
CA PRO A 346 -3.06 -14.63 -20.90
C PRO A 346 -4.55 -14.26 -20.91
N GLU A 347 -5.37 -14.92 -20.10
CA GLU A 347 -6.82 -14.64 -19.99
C GLU A 347 -7.18 -13.67 -18.86
N VAL A 348 -6.21 -13.25 -18.05
CA VAL A 348 -6.44 -12.30 -16.96
C VAL A 348 -6.48 -10.88 -17.54
N ASP A 349 -7.46 -10.09 -17.08
CA ASP A 349 -7.52 -8.67 -17.40
C ASP A 349 -6.27 -7.95 -16.89
N VAL A 350 -5.57 -7.26 -17.79
CA VAL A 350 -4.34 -6.52 -17.50
C VAL A 350 -4.59 -5.14 -16.89
N LEU A 351 -5.85 -4.68 -16.84
CA LEU A 351 -6.19 -3.44 -16.19
C LEU A 351 -6.00 -3.58 -14.68
N LEU A 352 -5.22 -2.65 -14.11
CA LEU A 352 -5.01 -2.58 -12.67
C LEU A 352 -6.24 -1.98 -11.99
N GLY A 353 -6.44 -2.36 -10.74
CA GLY A 353 -7.57 -1.93 -9.93
C GLY A 353 -7.33 -2.18 -8.44
N PRO A 354 -8.39 -2.18 -7.64
CA PRO A 354 -8.26 -2.33 -6.18
C PRO A 354 -7.77 -3.70 -5.72
N GLU A 355 -7.89 -4.75 -6.54
CA GLU A 355 -7.41 -6.09 -6.22
C GLU A 355 -5.96 -6.27 -6.69
N MET A 356 -5.09 -6.78 -5.81
CA MET A 356 -3.68 -7.00 -6.09
C MET A 356 -3.45 -8.10 -7.12
N LYS A 357 -2.64 -7.80 -8.14
CA LYS A 357 -2.25 -8.72 -9.23
C LYS A 357 -0.74 -9.00 -9.28
N SER A 358 0.08 -8.17 -8.64
CA SER A 358 1.53 -8.33 -8.61
C SER A 358 1.98 -9.55 -7.81
N THR A 359 3.14 -10.10 -8.16
CA THR A 359 3.78 -11.24 -7.50
C THR A 359 5.06 -10.86 -6.76
N GLY A 360 5.52 -9.63 -6.91
CA GLY A 360 6.71 -9.11 -6.28
C GLY A 360 6.95 -7.67 -6.70
N GLU A 361 8.07 -7.12 -6.24
CA GLU A 361 8.47 -5.76 -6.51
C GLU A 361 9.97 -5.64 -6.74
N VAL A 362 10.37 -4.59 -7.44
CA VAL A 362 11.77 -4.22 -7.68
C VAL A 362 11.98 -2.76 -7.31
N MET A 363 13.25 -2.35 -7.17
CA MET A 363 13.61 -0.97 -6.86
C MET A 363 14.69 -0.45 -7.81
N GLY A 364 14.50 0.76 -8.30
CA GLY A 364 15.51 1.54 -9.02
C GLY A 364 15.95 2.75 -8.19
N ILE A 365 17.23 3.08 -8.24
CA ILE A 365 17.81 4.27 -7.59
C ILE A 365 18.49 5.14 -8.66
N GLY A 366 18.26 6.46 -8.60
CA GLY A 366 18.83 7.42 -9.54
C GLY A 366 18.96 8.82 -8.95
N GLN A 367 19.77 9.66 -9.61
CA GLN A 367 19.91 11.08 -9.23
C GLN A 367 18.68 11.91 -9.64
N SER A 368 17.89 11.39 -10.57
CA SER A 368 16.60 11.95 -10.95
C SER A 368 15.51 10.90 -10.87
N PHE A 369 14.26 11.34 -10.75
CA PHE A 369 13.09 10.45 -10.81
C PHE A 369 13.08 9.60 -12.09
N GLY A 370 13.30 10.20 -13.24
CA GLY A 370 13.31 9.49 -14.53
C GLY A 370 14.36 8.38 -14.60
N GLU A 371 15.56 8.60 -14.04
CA GLU A 371 16.60 7.58 -13.97
C GLU A 371 16.20 6.42 -13.05
N ALA A 372 15.70 6.73 -11.87
CA ALA A 372 15.24 5.72 -10.89
C ALA A 372 14.08 4.90 -11.46
N TYR A 373 13.09 5.57 -12.05
CA TYR A 373 11.93 4.94 -12.67
C TYR A 373 12.33 4.04 -13.83
N PHE A 374 13.20 4.51 -14.72
CA PHE A 374 13.72 3.69 -15.83
C PHE A 374 14.42 2.42 -15.34
N LYS A 375 15.24 2.53 -14.29
CA LYS A 375 15.90 1.36 -13.70
C LYS A 375 14.88 0.38 -13.10
N ALA A 376 13.87 0.88 -12.41
CA ALA A 376 12.80 0.07 -11.83
C ALA A 376 12.00 -0.66 -12.93
N GLN A 377 11.59 0.05 -13.99
CA GLN A 377 10.88 -0.53 -15.14
C GLN A 377 11.71 -1.66 -15.79
N ARG A 378 13.01 -1.42 -16.03
CA ARG A 378 13.89 -2.45 -16.57
C ARG A 378 14.03 -3.67 -15.66
N ALA A 379 14.11 -3.46 -14.35
CA ALA A 379 14.17 -4.53 -13.37
C ALA A 379 12.87 -5.32 -13.32
N ALA A 380 11.72 -4.68 -13.55
CA ALA A 380 10.41 -5.33 -13.70
C ALA A 380 10.23 -6.08 -15.03
N GLY A 381 11.22 -6.03 -15.93
CA GLY A 381 11.19 -6.75 -17.20
C GLY A 381 10.73 -5.93 -18.42
N VAL A 382 10.50 -4.62 -18.23
CA VAL A 382 10.13 -3.74 -19.34
C VAL A 382 11.35 -3.45 -20.22
N ILE A 383 11.24 -3.78 -21.50
CA ILE A 383 12.28 -3.51 -22.50
C ILE A 383 11.79 -2.37 -23.40
N LEU A 384 12.42 -1.20 -23.27
CA LEU A 384 12.12 -0.08 -24.15
C LEU A 384 12.80 -0.26 -25.52
N PRO A 385 12.07 -0.11 -26.63
CA PRO A 385 12.64 -0.15 -27.96
C PRO A 385 13.58 1.05 -28.18
N LYS A 386 14.60 0.86 -29.01
CA LYS A 386 15.59 1.91 -29.34
C LYS A 386 15.30 2.61 -30.66
N SER A 387 14.36 2.13 -31.43
CA SER A 387 13.94 2.65 -32.74
C SER A 387 12.56 2.12 -33.10
N GLY A 388 11.96 2.67 -34.12
CA GLY A 388 10.67 2.22 -34.63
C GLY A 388 9.59 3.30 -34.55
N ASN A 389 8.37 2.88 -34.25
CA ASN A 389 7.19 3.73 -34.24
C ASN A 389 6.72 3.96 -32.82
N VAL A 390 6.31 5.19 -32.51
CA VAL A 390 5.70 5.54 -31.21
C VAL A 390 4.30 6.07 -31.45
N PHE A 391 3.34 5.48 -30.77
CA PHE A 391 1.96 5.95 -30.77
C PHE A 391 1.69 6.82 -29.53
N LEU A 392 1.18 8.04 -29.76
CA LEU A 392 0.83 9.03 -28.74
C LEU A 392 -0.68 9.26 -28.69
N SER A 393 -1.27 9.03 -27.53
CA SER A 393 -2.68 9.32 -27.28
C SER A 393 -2.84 9.79 -25.84
N VAL A 394 -3.03 11.09 -25.64
CA VAL A 394 -3.06 11.72 -24.30
C VAL A 394 -4.33 12.55 -24.13
N ARG A 395 -4.68 12.79 -22.88
CA ARG A 395 -5.77 13.69 -22.51
C ARG A 395 -5.41 15.15 -22.81
N ASP A 396 -6.39 16.02 -22.92
CA ASP A 396 -6.16 17.42 -23.28
C ASP A 396 -5.25 18.14 -22.29
N LYS A 397 -5.36 17.83 -20.99
CA LYS A 397 -4.51 18.42 -19.94
C LYS A 397 -3.01 18.05 -20.09
N ASP A 398 -2.70 16.88 -20.71
CA ASP A 398 -1.36 16.35 -20.83
C ASP A 398 -0.68 16.71 -22.15
N LYS A 399 -1.42 17.33 -23.10
CA LYS A 399 -0.90 17.69 -24.42
C LYS A 399 0.29 18.65 -24.37
N PRO A 400 0.34 19.67 -23.50
CA PRO A 400 1.52 20.53 -23.43
C PRO A 400 2.81 19.77 -23.07
N ALA A 401 2.75 18.86 -22.10
CA ALA A 401 3.90 18.06 -21.70
C ALA A 401 4.37 17.07 -22.80
N VAL A 402 3.42 16.53 -23.58
CA VAL A 402 3.76 15.58 -24.65
C VAL A 402 4.55 16.21 -25.82
N CYS A 403 4.50 17.53 -26.00
CA CYS A 403 5.27 18.19 -27.05
C CYS A 403 6.79 18.01 -26.87
N ASP A 404 7.30 18.20 -25.67
CA ASP A 404 8.74 18.04 -25.40
C ASP A 404 9.16 16.56 -25.54
N ILE A 405 8.34 15.65 -25.04
CA ILE A 405 8.54 14.20 -25.19
C ILE A 405 8.56 13.82 -26.69
N ALA A 406 7.62 14.33 -27.48
CA ALA A 406 7.53 14.05 -28.92
C ALA A 406 8.76 14.57 -29.67
N LYS A 407 9.24 15.78 -29.37
CA LYS A 407 10.48 16.34 -29.93
C LYS A 407 11.70 15.47 -29.61
N ASP A 408 11.80 15.01 -28.37
CA ASP A 408 12.94 14.18 -27.96
C ASP A 408 12.88 12.80 -28.61
N LEU A 409 11.69 12.20 -28.72
CA LEU A 409 11.51 10.94 -29.46
C LEU A 409 11.91 11.08 -30.93
N GLN A 410 11.56 12.19 -31.62
CA GLN A 410 12.00 12.44 -32.99
C GLN A 410 13.53 12.61 -33.09
N LYS A 411 14.17 13.33 -32.14
CA LYS A 411 15.63 13.51 -32.12
C LYS A 411 16.40 12.19 -32.06
N ILE A 412 15.85 11.20 -31.33
CA ILE A 412 16.44 9.86 -31.20
C ILE A 412 16.00 8.90 -32.31
N GLY A 413 15.22 9.38 -33.30
CA GLY A 413 14.92 8.66 -34.53
C GLY A 413 13.61 7.88 -34.57
N PHE A 414 12.69 8.08 -33.61
CA PHE A 414 11.36 7.47 -33.68
C PHE A 414 10.43 8.19 -34.66
N LYS A 415 9.56 7.44 -35.32
CA LYS A 415 8.43 7.97 -36.10
C LYS A 415 7.21 8.09 -35.16
N LEU A 416 6.55 9.23 -35.23
CA LEU A 416 5.42 9.52 -34.35
C LEU A 416 4.08 9.26 -35.02
N PHE A 417 3.20 8.61 -34.32
CA PHE A 417 1.80 8.37 -34.65
C PHE A 417 0.91 8.85 -33.51
N ALA A 418 -0.20 9.49 -33.83
CA ALA A 418 -1.10 9.96 -32.75
C ALA A 418 -2.58 9.92 -33.15
N THR A 419 -3.45 9.84 -32.12
CA THR A 419 -4.88 10.05 -32.33
C THR A 419 -5.15 11.50 -32.79
N ARG A 420 -6.27 11.70 -33.50
CA ARG A 420 -6.63 13.00 -34.14
C ARG A 420 -6.38 14.20 -33.22
N GLY A 421 -6.89 14.16 -31.98
CA GLY A 421 -6.79 15.32 -31.06
C GLY A 421 -5.35 15.61 -30.62
N THR A 422 -4.54 14.56 -30.41
CA THR A 422 -3.12 14.70 -30.07
C THR A 422 -2.31 15.11 -31.30
N GLN A 423 -2.57 14.53 -32.45
CA GLN A 423 -1.88 14.85 -33.72
C GLN A 423 -2.07 16.32 -34.10
N VAL A 424 -3.32 16.83 -34.11
CA VAL A 424 -3.61 18.26 -34.41
C VAL A 424 -2.87 19.19 -33.45
N TYR A 425 -2.78 18.81 -32.18
CA TYR A 425 -2.06 19.61 -31.19
C TYR A 425 -0.55 19.63 -31.45
N LEU A 426 0.06 18.48 -31.76
CA LEU A 426 1.48 18.38 -32.09
C LEU A 426 1.83 19.13 -33.38
N ASP A 427 1.01 19.02 -34.42
CA ASP A 427 1.20 19.77 -35.66
C ASP A 427 1.16 21.28 -35.46
N SER A 428 0.27 21.78 -34.56
CA SER A 428 0.21 23.21 -34.27
C SER A 428 1.43 23.74 -33.48
N HIS A 429 2.34 22.81 -33.05
CA HIS A 429 3.62 23.11 -32.41
C HIS A 429 4.82 22.69 -33.23
N ASP A 430 4.64 22.57 -34.57
CA ASP A 430 5.66 22.21 -35.55
C ASP A 430 6.30 20.82 -35.31
N ILE A 431 5.51 19.88 -34.77
CA ILE A 431 5.94 18.49 -34.55
C ILE A 431 5.21 17.56 -35.51
N GLU A 432 5.92 17.09 -36.52
CA GLU A 432 5.39 16.17 -37.55
C GLU A 432 4.93 14.85 -36.90
N CYS A 433 3.67 14.48 -37.13
CA CYS A 433 3.08 13.29 -36.55
C CYS A 433 1.99 12.71 -37.46
N ALA A 434 2.08 11.44 -37.76
CA ALA A 434 1.08 10.74 -38.58
C ALA A 434 -0.20 10.46 -37.77
N ARG A 435 -1.36 10.69 -38.39
CA ARG A 435 -2.65 10.45 -37.78
C ARG A 435 -3.03 8.98 -37.80
N VAL A 436 -3.57 8.47 -36.66
CA VAL A 436 -4.13 7.13 -36.52
C VAL A 436 -5.54 7.21 -35.94
N ASN A 437 -6.45 6.38 -36.45
CA ASN A 437 -7.80 6.28 -35.91
C ASN A 437 -7.82 5.55 -34.55
N LYS A 438 -8.72 5.98 -33.66
CA LYS A 438 -9.14 5.15 -32.52
C LYS A 438 -10.00 3.98 -33.01
N VAL A 439 -10.12 2.91 -32.24
CA VAL A 439 -10.94 1.74 -32.59
C VAL A 439 -12.37 2.15 -32.98
N LYS A 440 -12.97 3.09 -32.23
CA LYS A 440 -14.33 3.60 -32.50
C LYS A 440 -14.46 4.49 -33.74
N ASP A 441 -13.35 4.96 -34.31
CA ASP A 441 -13.34 5.85 -35.47
C ASP A 441 -13.29 5.07 -36.79
N GLY A 442 -13.19 3.73 -36.74
CA GLY A 442 -13.17 2.84 -37.88
C GLY A 442 -11.76 2.42 -38.33
N GLN A 443 -11.71 1.45 -39.24
CA GLN A 443 -10.47 0.88 -39.78
C GLN A 443 -9.85 1.75 -40.90
N PRO A 444 -8.50 1.73 -41.08
CA PRO A 444 -7.54 1.13 -40.14
C PRO A 444 -7.39 1.94 -38.86
N HIS A 445 -7.26 1.25 -37.76
CA HIS A 445 -7.06 1.86 -36.45
C HIS A 445 -5.80 1.35 -35.74
N ILE A 446 -5.47 1.89 -34.57
CA ILE A 446 -4.22 1.58 -33.84
C ILE A 446 -4.00 0.08 -33.63
N VAL A 447 -5.06 -0.68 -33.31
CA VAL A 447 -4.94 -2.13 -33.11
C VAL A 447 -4.53 -2.87 -34.40
N ASP A 448 -5.05 -2.43 -35.53
CA ASP A 448 -4.64 -3.00 -36.85
C ASP A 448 -3.15 -2.73 -37.11
N MET A 449 -2.68 -1.51 -36.79
CA MET A 449 -1.27 -1.16 -36.91
C MET A 449 -0.37 -2.00 -35.99
N ILE A 450 -0.74 -2.19 -34.74
CA ILE A 450 0.02 -3.03 -33.79
C ILE A 450 0.07 -4.48 -34.25
N LYS A 451 -1.03 -5.03 -34.81
CA LYS A 451 -1.08 -6.40 -35.29
C LYS A 451 -0.26 -6.62 -36.55
N ASN A 452 -0.12 -5.59 -37.37
CA ASN A 452 0.61 -5.67 -38.66
C ASN A 452 2.10 -5.28 -38.57
N GLY A 453 2.60 -4.89 -37.39
CA GLY A 453 3.97 -4.41 -37.18
C GLY A 453 4.12 -2.95 -37.54
#